data_cdabc23236616fe4f6cc1404508b6fb1
#
_entry.id   cdabc23236616fe4f6cc1404508b6fb1
#
_cell.length_a   1.000
_cell.length_b   1.000
_cell.length_c   1.000
_cell.angle_alpha   90.00
_cell.angle_beta   90.00
_cell.angle_gamma   90.00
#
_symmetry.space_group_name_H-M   'P 1'
#
loop_
_entity.id
_entity.type
_entity.pdbx_description
1 polymer ?
#
loop_
_entity_poly.entity_id
_entity_poly.type
_entity_poly.pdbx_seq_one_letter_code
_entity_poly.pdbx_strand_id
1 'polypeptide(L)'
;DDMLPYVTSAKIGDCTNKEVLESLGVSNFDACFICVGDNFQNSLEITSLVKEHGAKLVISRAVRDLHAKFLLRNGADRVIHPERDIAERIAKSYSNSLIFDYIELDKKNSIYEITPFDECIGKTIKEVNFRTKYGANIIGIKKEGIPMIMPTADYIFKADEHLVVVGETEKMDKIL
;
A
#
# COMPACT_ATOMS: atom_id res chain seq x y z
N ASP A 1 22.55 -13.50 -7.43
CA ASP A 1 23.16 -12.59 -8.43
C ASP A 1 22.19 -11.57 -9.00
N ASP A 2 20.90 -11.89 -9.13
CA ASP A 2 19.89 -11.02 -9.78
C ASP A 2 19.60 -9.71 -9.04
N MET A 3 19.89 -9.64 -7.76
CA MET A 3 19.67 -8.44 -6.92
C MET A 3 20.83 -7.44 -6.98
N LEU A 4 22.02 -7.86 -7.37
CA LEU A 4 23.22 -7.01 -7.35
C LEU A 4 23.08 -5.67 -8.11
N PRO A 5 22.37 -5.61 -9.26
CA PRO A 5 22.18 -4.34 -9.97
C PRO A 5 21.31 -3.31 -9.20
N TYR A 6 20.54 -3.76 -8.21
CA TYR A 6 19.56 -2.94 -7.48
C TYR A 6 19.97 -2.59 -6.06
N VAL A 7 21.10 -3.12 -5.57
CA VAL A 7 21.56 -2.94 -4.19
C VAL A 7 23.01 -2.45 -4.13
N THR A 8 23.34 -1.71 -3.09
CA THR A 8 24.73 -1.27 -2.86
C THR A 8 25.64 -2.45 -2.50
N SER A 9 25.12 -3.41 -1.74
CA SER A 9 25.83 -4.65 -1.41
C SER A 9 24.84 -5.78 -1.12
N ALA A 10 25.28 -7.01 -1.37
CA ALA A 10 24.53 -8.22 -1.01
C ALA A 10 25.46 -9.17 -0.26
N LYS A 11 24.92 -9.81 0.78
CA LYS A 11 25.62 -10.85 1.54
C LYS A 11 24.74 -12.08 1.66
N ILE A 12 25.36 -13.25 1.59
CA ILE A 12 24.72 -14.54 1.88
C ILE A 12 25.15 -14.97 3.28
N GLY A 13 24.19 -15.25 4.15
CA GLY A 13 24.46 -15.68 5.51
C GLY A 13 23.19 -15.97 6.29
N ASP A 14 23.32 -16.63 7.41
CA ASP A 14 22.24 -16.89 8.36
C ASP A 14 22.13 -15.71 9.34
N CYS A 15 21.07 -14.95 9.23
CA CYS A 15 20.84 -13.76 10.08
C CYS A 15 20.44 -14.11 11.53
N THR A 16 20.28 -15.38 11.90
CA THR A 16 20.20 -15.80 13.31
C THR A 16 21.60 -15.82 13.97
N ASN A 17 22.67 -15.75 13.16
CA ASN A 17 24.03 -15.63 13.66
C ASN A 17 24.41 -14.17 13.90
N LYS A 18 24.79 -13.84 15.14
CA LYS A 18 25.20 -12.49 15.56
C LYS A 18 26.36 -11.92 14.75
N GLU A 19 27.36 -12.75 14.42
CA GLU A 19 28.52 -12.34 13.64
C GLU A 19 28.13 -11.88 12.23
N VAL A 20 27.11 -12.50 11.63
CA VAL A 20 26.57 -12.07 10.34
C VAL A 20 25.93 -10.68 10.47
N LEU A 21 25.11 -10.44 11.50
CA LEU A 21 24.47 -9.16 11.74
C LEU A 21 25.48 -8.04 12.07
N GLU A 22 26.50 -8.34 12.86
CA GLU A 22 27.62 -7.41 13.12
C GLU A 22 28.32 -7.04 11.82
N SER A 23 28.58 -8.02 10.95
CA SER A 23 29.23 -7.80 9.67
C SER A 23 28.37 -6.98 8.68
N LEU A 24 27.07 -6.93 8.88
CA LEU A 24 26.12 -6.10 8.11
C LEU A 24 26.09 -4.66 8.62
N GLY A 25 26.47 -4.41 9.88
CA GLY A 25 26.47 -3.08 10.46
C GLY A 25 25.07 -2.48 10.56
N VAL A 26 24.09 -3.24 11.08
CA VAL A 26 22.66 -2.89 11.09
C VAL A 26 22.36 -1.52 11.72
N SER A 27 23.17 -1.07 12.68
CA SER A 27 23.03 0.26 13.32
C SER A 27 23.31 1.45 12.39
N ASN A 28 23.96 1.21 11.26
CA ASN A 28 24.30 2.26 10.29
C ASN A 28 23.14 2.58 9.33
N PHE A 29 22.10 1.75 9.31
CA PHE A 29 20.96 1.92 8.43
C PHE A 29 19.83 2.69 9.10
N ASP A 30 19.04 3.42 8.32
CA ASP A 30 17.88 4.15 8.80
C ASP A 30 16.69 3.22 9.06
N ALA A 31 16.59 2.12 8.32
CA ALA A 31 15.58 1.08 8.53
C ALA A 31 16.13 -0.31 8.16
N CYS A 32 15.69 -1.32 8.92
CA CYS A 32 15.95 -2.73 8.68
C CYS A 32 14.63 -3.44 8.43
N PHE A 33 14.50 -4.10 7.28
CA PHE A 33 13.33 -4.89 6.92
C PHE A 33 13.60 -6.37 7.14
N ILE A 34 12.79 -7.03 7.96
CA ILE A 34 12.86 -8.47 8.23
C ILE A 34 11.74 -9.15 7.43
N CYS A 35 12.11 -9.72 6.29
CA CYS A 35 11.16 -10.35 5.35
C CYS A 35 11.08 -11.87 5.48
N VAL A 36 11.62 -12.45 6.54
CA VAL A 36 11.55 -13.89 6.84
C VAL A 36 10.13 -14.22 7.29
N GLY A 37 9.31 -14.78 6.39
CA GLY A 37 7.89 -15.07 6.67
C GLY A 37 7.58 -16.54 6.94
N ASP A 38 8.35 -17.45 6.38
CA ASP A 38 8.04 -18.88 6.37
C ASP A 38 8.54 -19.61 7.64
N ASN A 39 9.46 -19.01 8.37
CA ASN A 39 9.96 -19.53 9.65
C ASN A 39 9.64 -18.54 10.77
N PHE A 40 8.58 -18.88 11.54
CA PHE A 40 8.11 -18.05 12.65
C PHE A 40 9.20 -17.80 13.70
N GLN A 41 9.95 -18.85 14.10
CA GLN A 41 10.98 -18.72 15.11
C GLN A 41 12.12 -17.82 14.62
N ASN A 42 12.66 -18.08 13.44
CA ASN A 42 13.77 -17.31 12.90
C ASN A 42 13.38 -15.83 12.71
N SER A 43 12.13 -15.55 12.29
CA SER A 43 11.70 -14.18 12.12
C SER A 43 11.65 -13.39 13.44
N LEU A 44 11.26 -14.04 14.54
CA LEU A 44 11.29 -13.43 15.87
C LEU A 44 12.72 -13.22 16.37
N GLU A 45 13.56 -14.25 16.22
CA GLU A 45 14.95 -14.22 16.64
C GLU A 45 15.74 -13.13 15.92
N ILE A 46 15.64 -13.09 14.58
CA ILE A 46 16.31 -12.06 13.78
C ILE A 46 15.79 -10.67 14.15
N THR A 47 14.47 -10.51 14.35
CA THR A 47 13.89 -9.22 14.76
C THR A 47 14.50 -8.73 16.09
N SER A 48 14.59 -9.62 17.10
CA SER A 48 15.21 -9.30 18.39
C SER A 48 16.68 -8.94 18.22
N LEU A 49 17.44 -9.78 17.55
CA LEU A 49 18.87 -9.58 17.33
C LEU A 49 19.17 -8.28 16.60
N VAL A 50 18.44 -7.98 15.53
CA VAL A 50 18.61 -6.73 14.76
C VAL A 50 18.33 -5.51 15.64
N LYS A 51 17.30 -5.58 16.50
CA LYS A 51 17.00 -4.49 17.44
C LYS A 51 18.07 -4.35 18.51
N GLU A 52 18.56 -5.44 19.08
CA GLU A 52 19.64 -5.47 20.08
C GLU A 52 20.96 -4.90 19.52
N HIS A 53 21.25 -5.11 18.21
CA HIS A 53 22.41 -4.55 17.52
C HIS A 53 22.25 -3.07 17.12
N GLY A 54 21.22 -2.40 17.64
CA GLY A 54 21.07 -0.96 17.53
C GLY A 54 20.41 -0.46 16.24
N ALA A 55 19.62 -1.30 15.54
CA ALA A 55 18.83 -0.82 14.41
C ALA A 55 17.84 0.26 14.84
N LYS A 56 17.84 1.40 14.12
CA LYS A 56 17.02 2.57 14.44
C LYS A 56 15.54 2.28 14.25
N LEU A 57 15.18 1.63 13.15
CA LEU A 57 13.81 1.26 12.79
C LEU A 57 13.80 -0.19 12.27
N VAL A 58 13.05 -1.05 12.93
CA VAL A 58 12.88 -2.45 12.56
C VAL A 58 11.46 -2.67 12.06
N ILE A 59 11.33 -3.08 10.81
CA ILE A 59 10.06 -3.36 10.14
C ILE A 59 10.03 -4.85 9.80
N SER A 60 9.09 -5.60 10.38
CA SER A 60 9.02 -7.05 10.18
C SER A 60 7.76 -7.46 9.45
N ARG A 61 7.90 -8.43 8.53
CA ARG A 61 6.77 -9.07 7.84
C ARG A 61 6.10 -10.07 8.75
N ALA A 62 4.78 -10.01 8.85
CA ALA A 62 3.97 -11.02 9.52
C ALA A 62 2.99 -11.69 8.56
N VAL A 63 2.79 -13.01 8.74
CA VAL A 63 1.84 -13.80 7.96
C VAL A 63 0.44 -13.76 8.59
N ARG A 64 0.34 -13.55 9.92
CA ARG A 64 -0.92 -13.55 10.70
C ARG A 64 -0.81 -12.63 11.92
N ASP A 65 -1.96 -12.24 12.47
CA ASP A 65 -2.03 -11.28 13.58
C ASP A 65 -1.29 -11.71 14.84
N LEU A 66 -1.33 -13.01 15.17
CA LEU A 66 -0.58 -13.52 16.32
C LEU A 66 0.94 -13.36 16.10
N HIS A 67 1.41 -13.61 14.89
CA HIS A 67 2.82 -13.38 14.51
C HIS A 67 3.20 -11.91 14.68
N ALA A 68 2.35 -10.99 14.21
CA ALA A 68 2.57 -9.55 14.37
C ALA A 68 2.70 -9.14 15.84
N LYS A 69 1.83 -9.66 16.71
CA LYS A 69 1.91 -9.39 18.16
C LYS A 69 3.24 -9.83 18.77
N PHE A 70 3.74 -10.98 18.36
CA PHE A 70 5.04 -11.46 18.84
C PHE A 70 6.20 -10.64 18.31
N LEU A 71 6.18 -10.28 17.01
CA LEU A 71 7.22 -9.43 16.43
C LEU A 71 7.34 -8.08 17.13
N LEU A 72 6.20 -7.41 17.38
CA LEU A 72 6.19 -6.15 18.15
C LEU A 72 6.76 -6.30 19.55
N ARG A 73 6.46 -7.41 20.24
CA ARG A 73 7.01 -7.70 21.57
C ARG A 73 8.51 -8.03 21.55
N ASN A 74 9.01 -8.51 20.42
CA ASN A 74 10.42 -8.87 20.23
C ASN A 74 11.24 -7.75 19.55
N GLY A 75 10.73 -6.50 19.51
CA GLY A 75 11.52 -5.35 19.12
C GLY A 75 11.25 -4.82 17.72
N ALA A 76 10.28 -5.35 16.97
CA ALA A 76 9.82 -4.68 15.75
C ALA A 76 9.15 -3.34 16.12
N ASP A 77 9.56 -2.26 15.45
CA ASP A 77 8.90 -0.96 15.58
C ASP A 77 7.62 -0.90 14.73
N ARG A 78 7.59 -1.67 13.62
CA ARG A 78 6.44 -1.81 12.74
C ARG A 78 6.32 -3.25 12.23
N VAL A 79 5.09 -3.65 11.95
CA VAL A 79 4.79 -4.92 11.28
C VAL A 79 3.93 -4.64 10.06
N ILE A 80 4.24 -5.33 8.96
CA ILE A 80 3.51 -5.27 7.70
C ILE A 80 2.94 -6.63 7.36
N HIS A 81 1.79 -6.64 6.67
CA HIS A 81 1.10 -7.84 6.17
C HIS A 81 0.91 -7.77 4.66
N PRO A 82 1.99 -7.84 3.84
CA PRO A 82 1.90 -7.54 2.40
C PRO A 82 0.86 -8.38 1.67
N GLU A 83 0.73 -9.66 2.01
CA GLU A 83 -0.22 -10.55 1.36
C GLU A 83 -1.67 -10.19 1.69
N ARG A 84 -1.95 -9.83 2.94
CA ARG A 84 -3.30 -9.40 3.36
C ARG A 84 -3.66 -8.07 2.73
N ASP A 85 -2.77 -7.10 2.79
CA ASP A 85 -3.01 -5.76 2.28
C ASP A 85 -3.29 -5.79 0.77
N ILE A 86 -2.53 -6.62 0.02
CA ILE A 86 -2.78 -6.84 -1.41
C ILE A 86 -4.09 -7.60 -1.64
N ALA A 87 -4.38 -8.64 -0.85
CA ALA A 87 -5.61 -9.41 -1.00
C ALA A 87 -6.86 -8.58 -0.74
N GLU A 88 -6.85 -7.72 0.28
CA GLU A 88 -7.93 -6.78 0.57
C GLU A 88 -8.15 -5.79 -0.58
N ARG A 89 -7.06 -5.24 -1.14
CA ARG A 89 -7.11 -4.35 -2.30
C ARG A 89 -7.72 -5.03 -3.52
N ILE A 90 -7.26 -6.25 -3.83
CA ILE A 90 -7.79 -7.05 -4.95
C ILE A 90 -9.26 -7.41 -4.71
N ALA A 91 -9.61 -7.89 -3.51
CA ALA A 91 -10.98 -8.24 -3.18
C ALA A 91 -11.93 -7.04 -3.36
N LYS A 92 -11.51 -5.86 -2.92
CA LYS A 92 -12.29 -4.63 -3.10
C LYS A 92 -12.46 -4.28 -4.58
N SER A 93 -11.42 -4.36 -5.39
CA SER A 93 -11.48 -4.08 -6.84
C SER A 93 -12.42 -5.03 -7.57
N TYR A 94 -12.49 -6.30 -7.15
CA TYR A 94 -13.37 -7.30 -7.77
C TYR A 94 -14.77 -7.38 -7.13
N SER A 95 -15.03 -6.67 -6.04
CA SER A 95 -16.34 -6.66 -5.39
C SER A 95 -17.41 -5.89 -6.19
N ASN A 96 -16.98 -4.97 -7.05
CA ASN A 96 -17.86 -4.15 -7.87
C ASN A 96 -17.22 -3.87 -9.23
N SER A 97 -18.00 -4.01 -10.31
CA SER A 97 -17.52 -3.79 -11.68
C SER A 97 -17.15 -2.34 -12.00
N LEU A 98 -17.56 -1.39 -11.17
CA LEU A 98 -17.19 0.02 -11.30
C LEU A 98 -15.84 0.35 -10.72
N ILE A 99 -15.25 -0.52 -9.86
CA ILE A 99 -13.99 -0.28 -9.17
C ILE A 99 -12.87 -0.99 -9.92
N PHE A 100 -11.91 -0.24 -10.43
CA PHE A 100 -10.68 -0.76 -11.04
C PHE A 100 -9.56 -0.92 -10.04
N ASP A 101 -9.44 0.05 -9.11
CA ASP A 101 -8.41 0.03 -8.10
C ASP A 101 -8.87 0.74 -6.82
N TYR A 102 -8.24 0.38 -5.70
CA TYR A 102 -8.58 0.86 -4.38
C TYR A 102 -7.33 1.01 -3.51
N ILE A 103 -7.21 2.15 -2.83
CA ILE A 103 -6.13 2.40 -1.87
C ILE A 103 -6.75 3.02 -0.61
N GLU A 104 -6.67 2.31 0.51
CA GLU A 104 -7.02 2.86 1.81
C GLU A 104 -5.98 3.89 2.24
N LEU A 105 -6.40 5.11 2.54
CA LEU A 105 -5.54 6.16 3.08
C LEU A 105 -5.53 6.14 4.60
N ASP A 106 -6.71 5.99 5.18
CA ASP A 106 -6.93 5.84 6.61
C ASP A 106 -8.27 5.10 6.86
N LYS A 107 -8.66 4.93 8.12
CA LYS A 107 -9.90 4.22 8.51
C LYS A 107 -11.19 4.81 7.95
N LYS A 108 -11.15 6.02 7.39
CA LYS A 108 -12.35 6.74 6.91
C LYS A 108 -12.27 7.12 5.45
N ASN A 109 -11.08 7.27 4.90
CA ASN A 109 -10.87 7.84 3.58
C ASN A 109 -10.09 6.89 2.68
N SER A 110 -10.51 6.81 1.43
CA SER A 110 -9.87 5.97 0.42
C SER A 110 -9.80 6.65 -0.94
N ILE A 111 -8.84 6.21 -1.74
CA ILE A 111 -8.76 6.55 -3.15
C ILE A 111 -9.36 5.39 -3.94
N TYR A 112 -10.18 5.70 -4.91
CA TYR A 112 -10.79 4.75 -5.84
C TYR A 112 -10.44 5.13 -7.27
N GLU A 113 -10.14 4.14 -8.08
CA GLU A 113 -10.18 4.26 -9.54
C GLU A 113 -11.48 3.63 -10.02
N ILE A 114 -12.38 4.43 -10.59
CA ILE A 114 -13.72 4.01 -10.98
C ILE A 114 -14.05 4.40 -12.43
N THR A 115 -14.98 3.69 -13.04
CA THR A 115 -15.63 4.20 -14.26
C THR A 115 -16.48 5.42 -13.96
N PRO A 116 -16.57 6.40 -14.87
CA PRO A 116 -17.54 7.47 -14.74
C PRO A 116 -18.97 6.91 -14.69
N PHE A 117 -19.83 7.48 -13.85
CA PHE A 117 -21.24 7.12 -13.84
C PHE A 117 -21.89 7.56 -15.17
N ASP A 118 -22.80 6.75 -15.71
CA ASP A 118 -23.46 7.02 -16.99
C ASP A 118 -24.07 8.42 -17.06
N GLU A 119 -24.67 8.88 -15.97
CA GLU A 119 -25.30 10.20 -15.87
C GLU A 119 -24.30 11.36 -15.91
N CYS A 120 -23.01 11.11 -15.74
CA CYS A 120 -21.95 12.11 -15.82
C CYS A 120 -21.43 12.29 -17.24
N ILE A 121 -21.54 11.27 -18.10
CA ILE A 121 -20.96 11.28 -19.45
C ILE A 121 -21.48 12.48 -20.27
N GLY A 122 -20.54 13.17 -20.91
CA GLY A 122 -20.83 14.36 -21.72
C GLY A 122 -21.06 15.66 -20.93
N LYS A 123 -21.04 15.61 -19.59
CA LYS A 123 -21.16 16.79 -18.73
C LYS A 123 -19.80 17.18 -18.17
N THR A 124 -19.67 18.42 -17.75
CA THR A 124 -18.46 18.89 -17.03
C THR A 124 -18.50 18.49 -15.56
N ILE A 125 -17.31 18.43 -14.92
CA ILE A 125 -17.18 18.20 -13.46
C ILE A 125 -18.00 19.23 -12.68
N LYS A 126 -18.01 20.48 -13.15
CA LYS A 126 -18.78 21.60 -12.55
C LYS A 126 -20.28 21.37 -12.65
N GLU A 127 -20.80 21.00 -13.82
CA GLU A 127 -22.24 20.73 -14.03
C GLU A 127 -22.75 19.58 -13.19
N VAL A 128 -21.95 18.50 -13.05
CA VAL A 128 -22.29 17.34 -12.19
C VAL A 128 -22.24 17.71 -10.72
N ASN A 129 -21.43 18.72 -10.35
CA ASN A 129 -21.14 19.07 -8.95
C ASN A 129 -20.70 17.84 -8.15
N PHE A 130 -19.71 17.11 -8.69
CA PHE A 130 -19.33 15.79 -8.28
C PHE A 130 -19.07 15.67 -6.78
N ARG A 131 -18.36 16.64 -6.22
CA ARG A 131 -18.06 16.71 -4.78
C ARG A 131 -19.32 16.72 -3.92
N THR A 132 -20.27 17.56 -4.24
CA THR A 132 -21.51 17.70 -3.46
C THR A 132 -22.40 16.47 -3.62
N LYS A 133 -22.50 15.93 -4.84
CA LYS A 133 -23.37 14.81 -5.16
C LYS A 133 -22.86 13.50 -4.59
N TYR A 134 -21.58 13.22 -4.71
CA TYR A 134 -20.98 11.92 -4.34
C TYR A 134 -20.09 11.97 -3.10
N GLY A 135 -19.86 13.13 -2.53
CA GLY A 135 -18.99 13.29 -1.35
C GLY A 135 -17.51 13.01 -1.62
N ALA A 136 -17.10 13.00 -2.88
CA ALA A 136 -15.75 12.65 -3.31
C ALA A 136 -15.15 13.72 -4.24
N ASN A 137 -13.84 13.88 -4.19
CA ASN A 137 -13.11 14.78 -5.07
C ASN A 137 -12.40 14.00 -6.16
N ILE A 138 -12.52 14.45 -7.41
CA ILE A 138 -11.76 13.90 -8.52
C ILE A 138 -10.36 14.49 -8.46
N ILE A 139 -9.34 13.62 -8.35
CA ILE A 139 -7.94 14.00 -8.29
C ILE A 139 -7.19 13.68 -9.59
N GLY A 140 -7.80 12.88 -10.46
CA GLY A 140 -7.19 12.55 -11.73
C GLY A 140 -8.15 11.84 -12.68
N ILE A 141 -7.79 11.87 -13.96
CA ILE A 141 -8.44 11.12 -15.03
C ILE A 141 -7.38 10.20 -15.63
N LYS A 142 -7.67 8.92 -15.72
CA LYS A 142 -6.81 7.91 -16.36
C LYS A 142 -7.45 7.41 -17.64
N LYS A 143 -6.61 7.20 -18.63
CA LYS A 143 -6.94 6.52 -19.88
C LYS A 143 -5.79 5.63 -20.27
N GLU A 144 -6.08 4.48 -20.84
CA GLU A 144 -5.06 3.53 -21.27
C GLU A 144 -4.04 4.19 -22.22
N GLY A 145 -2.76 3.95 -21.95
CA GLY A 145 -1.66 4.49 -22.76
C GLY A 145 -1.37 6.00 -22.63
N ILE A 146 -2.09 6.71 -21.73
CA ILE A 146 -1.90 8.15 -21.53
C ILE A 146 -1.57 8.42 -20.05
N PRO A 147 -0.60 9.31 -19.73
CA PRO A 147 -0.36 9.75 -18.36
C PRO A 147 -1.61 10.34 -17.73
N MET A 148 -1.78 10.13 -16.42
CA MET A 148 -2.91 10.66 -15.65
C MET A 148 -3.01 12.18 -15.82
N ILE A 149 -4.21 12.66 -16.10
CA ILE A 149 -4.53 14.09 -16.28
C ILE A 149 -5.13 14.62 -14.97
N MET A 150 -4.70 15.81 -14.52
CA MET A 150 -5.34 16.56 -13.44
C MET A 150 -6.47 17.41 -14.05
N PRO A 151 -7.75 17.07 -13.84
CA PRO A 151 -8.84 17.74 -14.53
C PRO A 151 -9.15 19.11 -13.92
N THR A 152 -9.59 20.04 -14.77
CA THR A 152 -10.22 21.29 -14.33
C THR A 152 -11.73 21.12 -14.17
N ALA A 153 -12.41 22.10 -13.57
CA ALA A 153 -13.86 22.08 -13.37
C ALA A 153 -14.67 21.95 -14.69
N ASP A 154 -14.08 22.41 -15.79
CA ASP A 154 -14.70 22.39 -17.13
C ASP A 154 -14.39 21.11 -17.92
N TYR A 155 -13.67 20.15 -17.31
CA TYR A 155 -13.40 18.85 -17.93
C TYR A 155 -14.68 18.08 -18.16
N ILE A 156 -14.85 17.54 -19.38
CA ILE A 156 -16.04 16.77 -19.79
C ILE A 156 -15.75 15.28 -19.61
N PHE A 157 -16.59 14.59 -18.87
CA PHE A 157 -16.50 13.14 -18.65
C PHE A 157 -16.70 12.34 -19.93
N LYS A 158 -15.87 11.33 -20.15
CA LYS A 158 -15.94 10.40 -21.27
C LYS A 158 -16.07 8.97 -20.76
N ALA A 159 -16.73 8.12 -21.53
CA ALA A 159 -17.03 6.75 -21.15
C ALA A 159 -15.81 5.82 -21.18
N ASP A 160 -14.76 6.18 -21.92
CA ASP A 160 -13.54 5.38 -22.11
C ASP A 160 -12.39 5.78 -21.16
N GLU A 161 -12.74 6.47 -20.08
CA GLU A 161 -11.79 6.97 -19.08
C GLU A 161 -12.13 6.43 -17.69
N HIS A 162 -11.15 6.49 -16.79
CA HIS A 162 -11.35 6.19 -15.37
C HIS A 162 -11.14 7.46 -14.54
N LEU A 163 -11.95 7.60 -13.51
CA LEU A 163 -11.82 8.67 -12.53
C LEU A 163 -11.00 8.18 -11.34
N VAL A 164 -9.97 8.91 -10.98
CA VAL A 164 -9.31 8.72 -9.69
C VAL A 164 -9.93 9.69 -8.70
N VAL A 165 -10.62 9.15 -7.71
CA VAL A 165 -11.39 9.96 -6.74
C VAL A 165 -10.92 9.66 -5.32
N VAL A 166 -10.96 10.67 -4.46
CA VAL A 166 -10.76 10.53 -3.02
C VAL A 166 -12.03 10.90 -2.27
N GLY A 167 -12.46 10.03 -1.37
CA GLY A 167 -13.71 10.24 -0.62
C GLY A 167 -13.78 9.40 0.65
N GLU A 168 -14.84 9.65 1.44
CA GLU A 168 -15.13 8.84 2.62
C GLU A 168 -15.54 7.42 2.20
N THR A 169 -14.86 6.41 2.75
CA THR A 169 -15.07 5.00 2.41
C THR A 169 -16.52 4.58 2.53
N GLU A 170 -17.18 4.89 3.66
CA GLU A 170 -18.60 4.53 3.87
C GLU A 170 -19.56 5.18 2.88
N LYS A 171 -19.25 6.38 2.39
CA LYS A 171 -20.08 7.05 1.39
C LYS A 171 -19.87 6.45 0.01
N MET A 172 -18.60 6.21 -0.34
CA MET A 172 -18.26 5.60 -1.62
C MET A 172 -18.85 4.19 -1.76
N ASP A 173 -18.76 3.37 -0.72
CA ASP A 173 -19.30 2.00 -0.69
C ASP A 173 -20.84 1.93 -0.84
N LYS A 174 -21.54 3.04 -0.55
CA LYS A 174 -23.00 3.13 -0.78
C LYS A 174 -23.37 3.57 -2.20
N ILE A 175 -22.45 4.17 -2.90
CA ILE A 175 -22.66 4.73 -4.25
C ILE A 175 -22.18 3.75 -5.30
N LEU A 176 -21.12 3.04 -4.99
CA LEU A 176 -20.54 1.97 -5.82
C LEU A 176 -21.21 0.64 -5.51
#